data_4a996e7bf0f1c9abe2a27c091d60b49f
#
_entry.id   4a996e7bf0f1c9abe2a27c091d60b49f
#
_cell.length_a   1.000
_cell.length_b   1.000
_cell.length_c   1.000
_cell.angle_alpha   90.00
_cell.angle_beta   90.00
_cell.angle_gamma   90.00
#
_symmetry.space_group_name_H-M   'P 1'
#
loop_
_entity.id
_entity.type
_entity.pdbx_description
1 polymer ?
#
loop_
_entity_poly.entity_id
_entity_poly.type
_entity_poly.pdbx_seq_one_letter_code
_entity_poly.pdbx_strand_id
1 'polypeptide(L)'
;MTTIGDVARLAGVSRSTASNVLSGKKSTSAEIQERVRRAVEELGYTPNAGARALATAQTQVIGLLAQFFEDEFAPAMLQYILGVSNTARELGYDILLVSEPDGARALKRITDSRMVDGVVLLNVADRDDRLEVLRAAEQPGALVGLPGDPRHLDIFDLDFAEAGRLMVEHLARLGHRELLLVSQPEHVVERGGAYVWRLADAAAEEAELRDVTLHSIFGASHQPEVGRDLHAALDAHPGVTGLLVNNEAAAAALPAVLRERGLTSPQDISVIGRYSDEFARTFSLPFSSIESAPDRLGQMAVRQLVRRIESPSGRTEPHVVRFISPELVDRGSTAAPPTGAR
;
A
#
# COMPACT_ATOMS: atom_id res chain seq x y z
N MET A 1 37.05 3.27 -19.19
CA MET A 1 35.98 3.58 -18.23
C MET A 1 36.55 4.57 -17.23
N THR A 2 35.97 5.76 -17.11
CA THR A 2 36.46 6.81 -16.19
C THR A 2 36.30 6.35 -14.74
N THR A 3 37.32 6.58 -13.91
CA THR A 3 37.34 6.13 -12.51
C THR A 3 37.35 7.34 -11.56
N ILE A 4 37.01 7.11 -10.29
CA ILE A 4 37.14 8.15 -9.24
C ILE A 4 38.60 8.65 -9.10
N GLY A 5 39.57 7.80 -9.48
CA GLY A 5 40.98 8.18 -9.54
C GLY A 5 41.30 9.23 -10.61
N ASP A 6 40.61 9.17 -11.73
CA ASP A 6 40.76 10.16 -12.82
C ASP A 6 40.12 11.49 -12.40
N VAL A 7 38.92 11.46 -11.78
CA VAL A 7 38.28 12.63 -11.18
C VAL A 7 39.18 13.29 -10.13
N ALA A 8 39.76 12.51 -9.21
CA ALA A 8 40.64 13.02 -8.17
C ALA A 8 41.89 13.66 -8.77
N ARG A 9 42.48 13.07 -9.82
CA ARG A 9 43.64 13.59 -10.54
C ARG A 9 43.32 14.92 -11.22
N LEU A 10 42.20 14.98 -11.95
CA LEU A 10 41.77 16.19 -12.65
C LEU A 10 41.41 17.33 -11.67
N ALA A 11 40.72 17.00 -10.58
CA ALA A 11 40.36 17.95 -9.53
C ALA A 11 41.57 18.36 -8.64
N GLY A 12 42.73 17.70 -8.75
CA GLY A 12 43.91 17.95 -7.91
C GLY A 12 43.68 17.65 -6.44
N VAL A 13 42.98 16.55 -6.13
CA VAL A 13 42.66 16.11 -4.76
C VAL A 13 43.00 14.63 -4.58
N SER A 14 42.98 14.15 -3.31
CA SER A 14 43.11 12.71 -3.07
C SER A 14 41.83 11.96 -3.48
N ARG A 15 41.94 10.65 -3.76
CA ARG A 15 40.75 9.79 -4.03
C ARG A 15 39.76 9.84 -2.87
N SER A 16 40.25 9.86 -1.63
CA SER A 16 39.41 9.97 -0.44
C SER A 16 38.68 11.31 -0.37
N THR A 17 39.33 12.41 -0.76
CA THR A 17 38.71 13.74 -0.83
C THR A 17 37.63 13.77 -1.93
N ALA A 18 37.93 13.28 -3.12
CA ALA A 18 36.93 13.17 -4.19
C ALA A 18 35.71 12.32 -3.77
N SER A 19 35.97 11.16 -3.13
CA SER A 19 34.91 10.30 -2.60
C SER A 19 34.06 11.00 -1.52
N ASN A 20 34.68 11.73 -0.59
CA ASN A 20 33.96 12.48 0.46
C ASN A 20 33.08 13.58 -0.13
N VAL A 21 33.57 14.30 -1.15
CA VAL A 21 32.79 15.33 -1.86
C VAL A 21 31.58 14.70 -2.53
N LEU A 22 31.77 13.59 -3.27
CA LEU A 22 30.71 12.91 -4.01
C LEU A 22 29.67 12.22 -3.10
N SER A 23 30.09 11.81 -1.89
CA SER A 23 29.19 11.19 -0.91
C SER A 23 28.56 12.16 0.09
N GLY A 24 28.94 13.43 0.09
CA GLY A 24 28.45 14.44 1.05
C GLY A 24 28.86 14.19 2.52
N LYS A 25 29.74 13.23 2.79
CA LYS A 25 30.04 12.72 4.17
C LYS A 25 30.98 13.60 5.01
N LYS A 26 31.73 14.51 4.42
CA LYS A 26 32.62 15.43 5.15
C LYS A 26 32.53 16.83 4.57
N SER A 27 32.50 17.82 5.44
CA SER A 27 32.64 19.22 5.08
C SER A 27 34.00 19.44 4.43
N THR A 28 34.02 19.67 3.14
CA THR A 28 35.17 20.16 2.37
C THR A 28 34.90 21.61 1.99
N SER A 29 35.95 22.39 1.74
CA SER A 29 35.75 23.78 1.30
C SER A 29 34.93 23.85 0.00
N ALA A 30 34.15 24.92 -0.17
CA ALA A 30 33.34 25.14 -1.38
C ALA A 30 34.20 25.09 -2.66
N GLU A 31 35.46 25.56 -2.58
CA GLU A 31 36.42 25.48 -3.69
C GLU A 31 36.75 24.06 -4.08
N ILE A 32 37.00 23.16 -3.13
CA ILE A 32 37.27 21.72 -3.39
C ILE A 32 36.02 21.04 -3.96
N GLN A 33 34.86 21.35 -3.43
CA GLN A 33 33.59 20.80 -3.96
C GLN A 33 33.39 21.19 -5.42
N GLU A 34 33.62 22.44 -5.75
CA GLU A 34 33.46 22.96 -7.11
C GLU A 34 34.46 22.34 -8.09
N ARG A 35 35.73 22.19 -7.69
CA ARG A 35 36.75 21.51 -8.50
C ARG A 35 36.38 20.07 -8.81
N VAL A 36 35.91 19.33 -7.82
CA VAL A 36 35.49 17.94 -8.00
C VAL A 36 34.25 17.85 -8.89
N ARG A 37 33.28 18.77 -8.74
CA ARG A 37 32.08 18.80 -9.57
C ARG A 37 32.41 19.04 -11.05
N ARG A 38 33.28 20.04 -11.34
CA ARG A 38 33.76 20.29 -12.70
C ARG A 38 34.50 19.10 -13.31
N ALA A 39 35.35 18.43 -12.53
CA ALA A 39 36.06 17.25 -12.99
C ALA A 39 35.10 16.07 -13.30
N VAL A 40 34.01 15.93 -12.54
CA VAL A 40 32.96 14.94 -12.81
C VAL A 40 32.24 15.25 -14.14
N GLU A 41 31.85 16.52 -14.34
CA GLU A 41 31.18 16.96 -15.57
C GLU A 41 32.08 16.81 -16.79
N GLU A 42 33.33 17.26 -16.71
CA GLU A 42 34.31 17.19 -17.82
C GLU A 42 34.62 15.76 -18.24
N LEU A 43 34.72 14.83 -17.27
CA LEU A 43 35.04 13.44 -17.52
C LEU A 43 33.80 12.57 -17.81
N GLY A 44 32.59 13.12 -17.70
CA GLY A 44 31.35 12.35 -17.77
C GLY A 44 31.33 11.21 -16.74
N TYR A 45 31.94 11.43 -15.56
CA TYR A 45 32.07 10.39 -14.56
C TYR A 45 30.74 10.16 -13.84
N THR A 46 30.24 8.94 -13.91
CA THR A 46 29.10 8.49 -13.10
C THR A 46 29.62 7.63 -11.95
N PRO A 47 29.35 8.00 -10.67
CA PRO A 47 29.76 7.17 -9.53
C PRO A 47 29.27 5.74 -9.67
N ASN A 48 30.19 4.78 -9.54
CA ASN A 48 29.85 3.36 -9.56
C ASN A 48 29.14 3.00 -8.25
N ALA A 49 27.87 2.63 -8.33
CA ALA A 49 27.03 2.26 -7.17
C ALA A 49 27.66 1.10 -6.38
N GLY A 50 28.20 0.07 -7.04
CA GLY A 50 28.85 -1.05 -6.37
C GLY A 50 30.13 -0.64 -5.63
N ALA A 51 30.96 0.24 -6.21
CA ALA A 51 32.14 0.77 -5.53
C ALA A 51 31.76 1.64 -4.32
N ARG A 52 30.67 2.41 -4.42
CA ARG A 52 30.13 3.20 -3.30
C ARG A 52 29.60 2.27 -2.20
N ALA A 53 28.85 1.25 -2.56
CA ALA A 53 28.30 0.29 -1.61
C ALA A 53 29.40 -0.44 -0.82
N LEU A 54 30.49 -0.85 -1.50
CA LEU A 54 31.66 -1.42 -0.84
C LEU A 54 32.35 -0.45 0.14
N ALA A 55 32.43 0.83 -0.21
CA ALA A 55 33.08 1.84 0.63
C ALA A 55 32.24 2.30 1.81
N THR A 56 30.90 2.26 1.68
CA THR A 56 29.97 2.79 2.68
C THR A 56 29.21 1.72 3.45
N ALA A 57 29.28 0.46 3.01
CA ALA A 57 28.44 -0.65 3.44
C ALA A 57 26.92 -0.34 3.33
N GLN A 58 26.56 0.52 2.38
CA GLN A 58 25.17 0.91 2.06
C GLN A 58 24.97 0.89 0.56
N THR A 59 23.90 0.25 0.11
CA THR A 59 23.52 0.16 -1.31
C THR A 59 22.72 1.35 -1.79
N GLN A 60 22.03 2.03 -0.88
CA GLN A 60 20.96 3.01 -1.14
C GLN A 60 19.82 2.41 -1.96
N VAL A 61 19.51 1.14 -1.73
CA VAL A 61 18.41 0.41 -2.34
C VAL A 61 17.50 -0.14 -1.25
N ILE A 62 16.20 0.08 -1.38
CA ILE A 62 15.15 -0.55 -0.57
C ILE A 62 14.50 -1.65 -1.39
N GLY A 63 14.39 -2.85 -0.83
CA GLY A 63 13.60 -3.93 -1.40
C GLY A 63 12.11 -3.68 -1.16
N LEU A 64 11.32 -3.71 -2.22
CA LEU A 64 9.86 -3.68 -2.14
C LEU A 64 9.32 -5.04 -2.58
N LEU A 65 8.84 -5.82 -1.61
CA LEU A 65 8.25 -7.12 -1.87
C LEU A 65 6.74 -6.97 -1.99
N ALA A 66 6.24 -7.15 -3.21
CA ALA A 66 4.83 -7.14 -3.54
C ALA A 66 4.53 -8.39 -4.36
N GLN A 67 3.75 -9.30 -3.82
CA GLN A 67 3.27 -10.44 -4.58
C GLN A 67 2.13 -10.00 -5.48
N PHE A 68 2.18 -10.36 -6.75
CA PHE A 68 1.12 -10.15 -7.72
C PHE A 68 0.55 -11.51 -8.09
N PHE A 69 -0.73 -11.66 -7.87
CA PHE A 69 -1.45 -12.86 -8.26
C PHE A 69 -2.30 -12.55 -9.50
N GLU A 70 -2.38 -13.50 -10.43
CA GLU A 70 -3.15 -13.34 -11.67
C GLU A 70 -4.65 -13.10 -11.42
N ASP A 71 -5.12 -13.58 -10.28
CA ASP A 71 -6.50 -13.50 -9.83
C ASP A 71 -6.78 -12.29 -8.90
N GLU A 72 -5.90 -11.29 -8.83
CA GLU A 72 -6.08 -10.06 -8.07
C GLU A 72 -6.25 -8.82 -8.96
N PHE A 73 -6.98 -7.84 -8.46
CA PHE A 73 -7.17 -6.56 -9.14
C PHE A 73 -5.94 -5.65 -8.95
N ALA A 74 -4.96 -5.78 -9.84
CA ALA A 74 -3.66 -5.12 -9.76
C ALA A 74 -3.68 -3.56 -9.70
N PRO A 75 -4.64 -2.82 -10.31
CA PRO A 75 -4.61 -1.35 -10.28
C PRO A 75 -4.56 -0.72 -8.89
N ALA A 76 -5.19 -1.34 -7.88
CA ALA A 76 -5.14 -0.83 -6.50
C ALA A 76 -3.73 -0.93 -5.89
N MET A 77 -3.00 -2.01 -6.21
CA MET A 77 -1.63 -2.24 -5.72
C MET A 77 -0.64 -1.22 -6.25
N LEU A 78 -0.83 -0.74 -7.49
CA LEU A 78 0.08 0.23 -8.11
C LEU A 78 0.23 1.51 -7.28
N GLN A 79 -0.83 1.97 -6.61
CA GLN A 79 -0.78 3.17 -5.78
C GLN A 79 0.13 3.02 -4.56
N TYR A 80 0.13 1.84 -3.92
CA TYR A 80 1.07 1.54 -2.83
C TYR A 80 2.51 1.56 -3.34
N ILE A 81 2.77 0.94 -4.50
CA ILE A 81 4.11 0.91 -5.13
C ILE A 81 4.59 2.32 -5.44
N LEU A 82 3.72 3.16 -6.00
CA LEU A 82 4.05 4.56 -6.32
C LEU A 82 4.33 5.39 -5.06
N GLY A 83 3.53 5.23 -4.01
CA GLY A 83 3.74 5.90 -2.72
C GLY A 83 5.10 5.55 -2.10
N VAL A 84 5.44 4.25 -2.08
CA VAL A 84 6.74 3.75 -1.61
C VAL A 84 7.87 4.30 -2.48
N SER A 85 7.77 4.18 -3.81
CA SER A 85 8.84 4.54 -4.75
C SER A 85 9.12 6.04 -4.75
N ASN A 86 8.08 6.88 -4.72
CA ASN A 86 8.24 8.33 -4.69
C ASN A 86 8.92 8.78 -3.41
N THR A 87 8.52 8.23 -2.26
CA THR A 87 9.11 8.59 -0.97
C THR A 87 10.56 8.09 -0.85
N ALA A 88 10.86 6.88 -1.33
CA ALA A 88 12.23 6.38 -1.35
C ALA A 88 13.14 7.30 -2.16
N ARG A 89 12.71 7.70 -3.36
CA ARG A 89 13.45 8.62 -4.22
C ARG A 89 13.69 10.00 -3.56
N GLU A 90 12.67 10.55 -2.87
CA GLU A 90 12.83 11.81 -2.12
C GLU A 90 13.90 11.71 -1.03
N LEU A 91 14.07 10.51 -0.44
CA LEU A 91 15.05 10.21 0.59
C LEU A 91 16.38 9.68 0.04
N GLY A 92 16.55 9.65 -1.31
CA GLY A 92 17.80 9.25 -1.95
C GLY A 92 17.99 7.73 -2.06
N TYR A 93 16.92 6.96 -2.01
CA TYR A 93 16.93 5.51 -2.19
C TYR A 93 16.29 5.08 -3.51
N ASP A 94 16.88 4.10 -4.17
CA ASP A 94 16.28 3.38 -5.28
C ASP A 94 15.41 2.21 -4.76
N ILE A 95 14.46 1.74 -5.58
CA ILE A 95 13.60 0.60 -5.26
C ILE A 95 13.98 -0.62 -6.11
N LEU A 96 14.22 -1.74 -5.43
CA LEU A 96 14.25 -3.07 -6.03
C LEU A 96 12.88 -3.74 -5.83
N LEU A 97 12.04 -3.73 -6.86
CA LEU A 97 10.75 -4.44 -6.81
C LEU A 97 10.98 -5.95 -6.96
N VAL A 98 10.45 -6.72 -6.01
CA VAL A 98 10.54 -8.18 -5.96
C VAL A 98 9.13 -8.75 -5.92
N SER A 99 8.77 -9.50 -6.96
CA SER A 99 7.41 -10.06 -7.17
C SER A 99 7.41 -11.59 -7.30
N GLU A 100 8.46 -12.25 -6.80
CA GLU A 100 8.57 -13.70 -6.86
C GLU A 100 7.45 -14.38 -6.03
N PRO A 101 6.84 -15.48 -6.51
CA PRO A 101 5.79 -16.21 -5.78
C PRO A 101 6.25 -16.72 -4.39
N ASP A 102 7.49 -17.21 -4.29
CA ASP A 102 8.12 -17.58 -3.01
C ASP A 102 8.76 -16.33 -2.38
N GLY A 103 7.93 -15.54 -1.72
CA GLY A 103 8.35 -14.28 -1.12
C GLY A 103 9.37 -14.46 0.01
N ALA A 104 9.30 -15.54 0.79
CA ALA A 104 10.24 -15.81 1.88
C ALA A 104 11.64 -16.11 1.33
N ARG A 105 11.73 -16.95 0.29
CA ARG A 105 12.99 -17.24 -0.39
C ARG A 105 13.57 -16.00 -1.08
N ALA A 106 12.72 -15.22 -1.73
CA ALA A 106 13.15 -13.97 -2.38
C ALA A 106 13.69 -12.98 -1.35
N LEU A 107 13.00 -12.79 -0.23
CA LEU A 107 13.45 -11.93 0.87
C LEU A 107 14.81 -12.39 1.40
N LYS A 108 14.96 -13.68 1.71
CA LYS A 108 16.22 -14.24 2.17
C LYS A 108 17.35 -14.00 1.17
N ARG A 109 17.11 -14.19 -0.12
CA ARG A 109 18.11 -13.97 -1.17
C ARG A 109 18.61 -12.54 -1.21
N ILE A 110 17.71 -11.55 -1.19
CA ILE A 110 18.12 -10.13 -1.29
C ILE A 110 18.77 -9.60 -0.01
N THR A 111 18.40 -10.12 1.16
CA THR A 111 19.00 -9.74 2.44
C THR A 111 20.36 -10.40 2.65
N ASP A 112 20.49 -11.71 2.45
CA ASP A 112 21.77 -12.45 2.58
C ASP A 112 22.83 -11.92 1.61
N SER A 113 22.44 -11.58 0.38
CA SER A 113 23.35 -11.02 -0.62
C SER A 113 23.62 -9.51 -0.46
N ARG A 114 23.01 -8.86 0.56
CA ARG A 114 23.16 -7.42 0.83
C ARG A 114 22.85 -6.55 -0.39
N MET A 115 21.85 -6.94 -1.17
CA MET A 115 21.38 -6.16 -2.32
C MET A 115 20.60 -4.91 -1.90
N VAL A 116 20.08 -4.90 -0.68
CA VAL A 116 19.22 -3.84 -0.14
C VAL A 116 19.66 -3.45 1.27
N ASP A 117 19.39 -2.20 1.66
CA ASP A 117 19.68 -1.68 3.01
C ASP A 117 18.49 -1.91 3.97
N GLY A 118 17.32 -2.17 3.43
CA GLY A 118 16.10 -2.48 4.16
C GLY A 118 14.99 -2.91 3.21
N VAL A 119 13.86 -3.34 3.76
CA VAL A 119 12.74 -3.88 2.96
C VAL A 119 11.40 -3.31 3.38
N VAL A 120 10.49 -3.14 2.42
CA VAL A 120 9.07 -2.89 2.65
C VAL A 120 8.30 -4.11 2.13
N LEU A 121 7.41 -4.67 2.96
CA LEU A 121 6.52 -5.76 2.57
C LEU A 121 5.12 -5.21 2.33
N LEU A 122 4.54 -5.53 1.17
CA LEU A 122 3.13 -5.32 0.85
C LEU A 122 2.39 -6.66 0.85
N ASN A 123 1.07 -6.64 0.77
CA ASN A 123 0.22 -7.85 0.80
C ASN A 123 0.58 -8.78 1.96
N VAL A 124 0.59 -8.23 3.16
CA VAL A 124 0.96 -8.98 4.36
C VAL A 124 -0.20 -9.89 4.76
N ALA A 125 0.08 -11.20 4.82
CA ALA A 125 -0.87 -12.19 5.28
C ALA A 125 -0.93 -12.26 6.80
N ASP A 126 -2.03 -12.80 7.35
CA ASP A 126 -2.17 -13.07 8.79
C ASP A 126 -1.06 -13.99 9.31
N ARG A 127 -0.81 -15.06 8.56
CA ARG A 127 0.34 -15.95 8.74
C ARG A 127 1.24 -15.81 7.52
N ASP A 128 2.31 -15.07 7.67
CA ASP A 128 3.19 -14.69 6.57
C ASP A 128 4.61 -15.22 6.81
N ASP A 129 5.02 -16.18 6.00
CA ASP A 129 6.33 -16.84 6.12
C ASP A 129 7.51 -15.88 5.94
N ARG A 130 7.30 -14.74 5.28
CA ARG A 130 8.31 -13.69 5.12
C ARG A 130 8.73 -13.08 6.46
N LEU A 131 7.85 -13.09 7.47
CA LEU A 131 8.10 -12.41 8.75
C LEU A 131 9.17 -13.10 9.59
N GLU A 132 9.28 -14.42 9.54
CA GLU A 132 10.37 -15.15 10.21
C GLU A 132 11.72 -14.80 9.58
N VAL A 133 11.77 -14.76 8.24
CA VAL A 133 12.97 -14.35 7.51
C VAL A 133 13.34 -12.90 7.84
N LEU A 134 12.36 -12.00 7.87
CA LEU A 134 12.58 -10.59 8.19
C LEU A 134 13.12 -10.38 9.60
N ARG A 135 12.55 -11.08 10.60
CA ARG A 135 13.01 -11.01 11.99
C ARG A 135 14.43 -11.51 12.18
N ALA A 136 14.87 -12.46 11.33
CA ALA A 136 16.23 -13.00 11.34
C ALA A 136 17.25 -12.16 10.55
N ALA A 137 16.78 -11.26 9.68
CA ALA A 137 17.65 -10.45 8.84
C ALA A 137 18.37 -9.33 9.62
N GLU A 138 19.57 -8.96 9.16
CA GLU A 138 20.28 -7.78 9.68
C GLU A 138 19.63 -6.47 9.21
N GLN A 139 19.01 -6.48 8.04
CA GLN A 139 18.34 -5.33 7.45
C GLN A 139 16.99 -5.08 8.13
N PRO A 140 16.67 -3.84 8.47
CA PRO A 140 15.36 -3.49 8.99
C PRO A 140 14.27 -3.67 7.93
N GLY A 141 13.03 -3.89 8.42
CA GLY A 141 11.85 -3.95 7.56
C GLY A 141 10.70 -3.13 8.10
N ALA A 142 9.83 -2.70 7.18
CA ALA A 142 8.55 -2.09 7.48
C ALA A 142 7.44 -2.79 6.67
N LEU A 143 6.26 -2.90 7.25
CA LEU A 143 5.12 -3.57 6.67
C LEU A 143 4.00 -2.59 6.34
N VAL A 144 3.37 -2.75 5.20
CA VAL A 144 2.06 -2.19 4.91
C VAL A 144 1.06 -3.34 4.93
N GLY A 145 0.31 -3.41 6.02
CA GLY A 145 -0.59 -4.51 6.36
C GLY A 145 -0.27 -5.10 7.74
N LEU A 146 -1.32 -5.42 8.50
CA LEU A 146 -1.22 -5.95 9.85
C LEU A 146 -1.27 -7.48 9.85
N PRO A 147 -0.16 -8.18 10.21
CA PRO A 147 -0.16 -9.62 10.41
C PRO A 147 -0.84 -10.04 11.72
N GLY A 148 -1.07 -11.35 11.91
CA GLY A 148 -1.56 -11.91 13.17
C GLY A 148 -0.57 -11.77 14.33
N ASP A 149 0.74 -11.84 14.05
CA ASP A 149 1.81 -11.58 15.05
C ASP A 149 2.59 -10.31 14.69
N PRO A 150 2.26 -9.15 15.30
CA PRO A 150 2.91 -7.86 15.01
C PRO A 150 4.23 -7.64 15.76
N ARG A 151 4.66 -8.55 16.61
CA ARG A 151 5.82 -8.35 17.51
C ARG A 151 7.12 -8.12 16.72
N HIS A 152 7.88 -7.15 17.16
CA HIS A 152 9.19 -6.78 16.60
C HIS A 152 9.15 -6.35 15.12
N LEU A 153 8.07 -5.70 14.69
CA LEU A 153 7.87 -5.22 13.33
C LEU A 153 7.33 -3.78 13.32
N ASP A 154 7.80 -2.97 12.39
CA ASP A 154 7.21 -1.67 12.10
C ASP A 154 6.05 -1.87 11.12
N ILE A 155 4.84 -1.52 11.53
CA ILE A 155 3.60 -1.82 10.81
C ILE A 155 2.79 -0.56 10.59
N PHE A 156 2.32 -0.40 9.37
CA PHE A 156 1.45 0.68 8.94
C PHE A 156 0.26 0.08 8.20
N ASP A 157 -0.96 0.42 8.60
CA ASP A 157 -2.16 -0.11 7.98
C ASP A 157 -3.34 0.87 8.09
N LEU A 158 -4.39 0.64 7.30
CA LEU A 158 -5.68 1.26 7.54
C LEU A 158 -6.37 0.54 8.71
N ASP A 159 -7.11 1.27 9.54
CA ASP A 159 -8.01 0.62 10.50
C ASP A 159 -9.24 0.06 9.75
N PHE A 160 -9.08 -1.18 9.25
CA PHE A 160 -10.13 -1.85 8.50
C PHE A 160 -11.36 -2.20 9.33
N ALA A 161 -11.18 -2.46 10.63
CA ALA A 161 -12.31 -2.70 11.51
C ALA A 161 -13.15 -1.43 11.68
N GLU A 162 -12.49 -0.30 11.92
CA GLU A 162 -13.19 0.99 12.01
C GLU A 162 -13.79 1.40 10.67
N ALA A 163 -13.15 1.06 9.54
CA ALA A 163 -13.72 1.29 8.22
C ALA A 163 -15.04 0.55 8.02
N GLY A 164 -15.10 -0.73 8.41
CA GLY A 164 -16.32 -1.54 8.36
C GLY A 164 -17.45 -0.95 9.21
N ARG A 165 -17.14 -0.58 10.46
CA ARG A 165 -18.11 0.09 11.36
C ARG A 165 -18.63 1.38 10.75
N LEU A 166 -17.75 2.25 10.30
CA LEU A 166 -18.12 3.56 9.73
C LEU A 166 -19.01 3.44 8.49
N MET A 167 -18.78 2.45 7.63
CA MET A 167 -19.62 2.21 6.44
C MET A 167 -21.04 1.84 6.84
N VAL A 168 -21.22 0.91 7.79
CA VAL A 168 -22.54 0.49 8.28
C VAL A 168 -23.21 1.62 9.05
N GLU A 169 -22.50 2.26 9.98
CA GLU A 169 -23.02 3.38 10.77
C GLU A 169 -23.56 4.49 9.88
N HIS A 170 -22.80 4.85 8.82
CA HIS A 170 -23.20 5.90 7.89
C HIS A 170 -24.54 5.59 7.22
N LEU A 171 -24.71 4.38 6.66
CA LEU A 171 -25.95 3.99 5.98
C LEU A 171 -27.10 3.78 6.96
N ALA A 172 -26.85 3.20 8.14
CA ALA A 172 -27.86 3.02 9.18
C ALA A 172 -28.43 4.34 9.70
N ARG A 173 -27.58 5.38 9.86
CA ARG A 173 -28.02 6.74 10.23
C ARG A 173 -28.89 7.40 9.16
N LEU A 174 -28.71 7.06 7.90
CA LEU A 174 -29.58 7.51 6.80
C LEU A 174 -30.92 6.76 6.77
N GLY A 175 -31.06 5.68 7.53
CA GLY A 175 -32.30 4.93 7.68
C GLY A 175 -32.33 3.59 6.93
N HIS A 176 -31.21 3.17 6.31
CA HIS A 176 -31.10 1.85 5.69
C HIS A 176 -31.24 0.74 6.74
N ARG A 177 -31.93 -0.35 6.38
CA ARG A 177 -32.16 -1.52 7.25
C ARG A 177 -31.73 -2.83 6.62
N GLU A 178 -31.52 -2.86 5.31
CA GLU A 178 -31.03 -4.01 4.58
C GLU A 178 -29.88 -3.60 3.67
N LEU A 179 -28.69 -4.14 3.94
CA LEU A 179 -27.43 -3.80 3.31
C LEU A 179 -26.77 -5.03 2.69
N LEU A 180 -25.94 -4.80 1.69
CA LEU A 180 -25.12 -5.85 1.06
C LEU A 180 -23.65 -5.41 1.06
N LEU A 181 -22.78 -6.21 1.67
CA LEU A 181 -21.34 -6.10 1.59
C LEU A 181 -20.82 -6.93 0.41
N VAL A 182 -20.18 -6.27 -0.54
CA VAL A 182 -19.40 -6.92 -1.60
C VAL A 182 -17.93 -6.92 -1.16
N SER A 183 -17.46 -8.08 -0.74
CA SER A 183 -16.12 -8.28 -0.21
C SER A 183 -15.12 -8.64 -1.31
N GLN A 184 -13.84 -8.69 -0.96
CA GLN A 184 -12.79 -9.23 -1.84
C GLN A 184 -13.09 -10.69 -2.22
N PRO A 185 -12.47 -11.23 -3.28
CA PRO A 185 -12.60 -12.63 -3.63
C PRO A 185 -12.22 -13.56 -2.47
N GLU A 186 -12.90 -14.71 -2.39
CA GLU A 186 -12.70 -15.69 -1.32
C GLU A 186 -11.24 -16.16 -1.21
N HIS A 187 -10.56 -16.36 -2.34
CA HIS A 187 -9.16 -16.75 -2.37
C HIS A 187 -8.19 -15.74 -1.72
N VAL A 188 -8.58 -14.46 -1.62
CA VAL A 188 -7.79 -13.45 -0.88
C VAL A 188 -7.84 -13.74 0.61
N VAL A 189 -9.01 -14.16 1.12
CA VAL A 189 -9.17 -14.60 2.52
C VAL A 189 -8.40 -15.89 2.78
N GLU A 190 -8.52 -16.88 1.89
CA GLU A 190 -7.81 -18.16 1.97
C GLU A 190 -6.29 -18.00 2.00
N ARG A 191 -5.75 -17.01 1.29
CA ARG A 191 -4.33 -16.63 1.31
C ARG A 191 -3.92 -15.81 2.55
N GLY A 192 -4.85 -15.56 3.46
CA GLY A 192 -4.58 -14.86 4.71
C GLY A 192 -4.72 -13.34 4.65
N GLY A 193 -5.48 -12.80 3.71
CA GLY A 193 -5.79 -11.37 3.60
C GLY A 193 -6.63 -10.87 4.77
N ALA A 194 -6.01 -10.67 5.93
CA ALA A 194 -6.68 -10.37 7.19
C ALA A 194 -7.54 -9.10 7.18
N TYR A 195 -7.19 -8.13 6.37
CA TYR A 195 -7.96 -6.89 6.22
C TYR A 195 -9.40 -7.13 5.75
N VAL A 196 -9.63 -8.23 5.01
CA VAL A 196 -10.94 -8.58 4.44
C VAL A 196 -11.91 -8.92 5.56
N TRP A 197 -11.54 -9.90 6.42
CA TRP A 197 -12.43 -10.30 7.52
C TRP A 197 -12.46 -9.26 8.65
N ARG A 198 -11.38 -8.51 8.93
CA ARG A 198 -11.42 -7.42 9.91
C ARG A 198 -12.47 -6.37 9.58
N LEU A 199 -12.60 -6.01 8.30
CA LEU A 199 -13.66 -5.11 7.85
C LEU A 199 -15.03 -5.77 7.93
N ALA A 200 -15.16 -7.00 7.41
CA ALA A 200 -16.43 -7.71 7.33
C ALA A 200 -17.01 -8.03 8.71
N ASP A 201 -16.18 -8.54 9.64
CA ASP A 201 -16.60 -8.89 11.00
C ASP A 201 -17.05 -7.63 11.75
N ALA A 202 -16.28 -6.54 11.68
CA ALA A 202 -16.65 -5.29 12.33
C ALA A 202 -17.90 -4.63 11.70
N ALA A 203 -18.11 -4.78 10.39
CA ALA A 203 -19.33 -4.36 9.73
C ALA A 203 -20.54 -5.19 10.18
N ALA A 204 -20.37 -6.51 10.35
CA ALA A 204 -21.43 -7.39 10.85
C ALA A 204 -21.81 -7.06 12.32
N GLU A 205 -20.80 -6.87 13.19
CA GLU A 205 -21.02 -6.46 14.59
C GLU A 205 -21.78 -5.13 14.66
N GLU A 206 -21.39 -4.13 13.86
CA GLU A 206 -22.05 -2.82 13.84
C GLU A 206 -23.47 -2.92 13.28
N ALA A 207 -23.71 -3.79 12.29
CA ALA A 207 -25.05 -4.03 11.75
C ALA A 207 -26.00 -4.62 12.81
N GLU A 208 -25.52 -5.60 13.59
CA GLU A 208 -26.29 -6.18 14.71
C GLU A 208 -26.64 -5.10 15.76
N LEU A 209 -25.66 -4.27 16.14
CA LEU A 209 -25.88 -3.20 17.12
C LEU A 209 -26.92 -2.16 16.67
N ARG A 210 -27.18 -2.04 15.37
CA ARG A 210 -28.10 -1.05 14.78
C ARG A 210 -29.40 -1.63 14.23
N ASP A 211 -29.69 -2.92 14.47
CA ASP A 211 -30.83 -3.62 13.90
C ASP A 211 -30.88 -3.51 12.35
N VAL A 212 -29.72 -3.70 11.71
CA VAL A 212 -29.55 -3.70 10.25
C VAL A 212 -29.24 -5.12 9.79
N THR A 213 -29.93 -5.62 8.78
CA THR A 213 -29.60 -6.87 8.11
C THR A 213 -28.43 -6.63 7.15
N LEU A 214 -27.31 -7.29 7.38
CA LEU A 214 -26.15 -7.22 6.49
C LEU A 214 -25.97 -8.57 5.77
N HIS A 215 -26.20 -8.59 4.46
CA HIS A 215 -25.79 -9.69 3.58
C HIS A 215 -24.35 -9.49 3.14
N SER A 216 -23.64 -10.59 2.87
CA SER A 216 -22.26 -10.52 2.38
C SER A 216 -22.05 -11.52 1.25
N ILE A 217 -21.32 -11.07 0.24
CA ILE A 217 -20.83 -11.92 -0.85
C ILE A 217 -19.34 -11.70 -1.07
N PHE A 218 -18.65 -12.71 -1.60
CA PHE A 218 -17.36 -12.55 -2.23
C PHE A 218 -17.57 -12.15 -3.70
N GLY A 219 -16.96 -11.06 -4.15
CA GLY A 219 -17.00 -10.65 -5.55
C GLY A 219 -15.71 -11.04 -6.26
N ALA A 220 -15.79 -11.43 -7.54
CA ALA A 220 -14.61 -11.74 -8.34
C ALA A 220 -13.69 -10.52 -8.54
N SER A 221 -12.46 -10.77 -9.02
CA SER A 221 -11.45 -9.73 -9.29
C SER A 221 -11.53 -9.15 -10.70
N HIS A 222 -12.26 -9.78 -11.62
CA HIS A 222 -12.25 -9.43 -13.03
C HIS A 222 -13.64 -9.47 -13.66
N GLN A 223 -13.81 -8.76 -14.78
CA GLN A 223 -14.94 -8.89 -15.64
C GLN A 223 -14.80 -10.13 -16.55
N PRO A 224 -15.92 -10.82 -16.91
CA PRO A 224 -17.31 -10.48 -16.61
C PRO A 224 -17.82 -11.06 -15.29
N GLU A 225 -16.99 -11.79 -14.54
CA GLU A 225 -17.38 -12.53 -13.33
C GLU A 225 -17.96 -11.59 -12.27
N VAL A 226 -17.24 -10.52 -11.92
CA VAL A 226 -17.67 -9.57 -10.89
C VAL A 226 -19.02 -8.90 -11.23
N GLY A 227 -19.26 -8.64 -12.51
CA GLY A 227 -20.58 -8.13 -12.96
C GLY A 227 -21.70 -9.15 -12.72
N ARG A 228 -21.45 -10.45 -13.02
CA ARG A 228 -22.41 -11.52 -12.75
C ARG A 228 -22.68 -11.68 -11.24
N ASP A 229 -21.65 -11.60 -10.42
CA ASP A 229 -21.79 -11.68 -8.96
C ASP A 229 -22.66 -10.57 -8.42
N LEU A 230 -22.45 -9.34 -8.89
CA LEU A 230 -23.25 -8.17 -8.49
C LEU A 230 -24.72 -8.33 -8.93
N HIS A 231 -24.99 -8.78 -10.17
CA HIS A 231 -26.35 -9.05 -10.63
C HIS A 231 -27.02 -10.13 -9.78
N ALA A 232 -26.35 -11.26 -9.56
CA ALA A 232 -26.90 -12.38 -8.78
C ALA A 232 -27.18 -11.97 -7.33
N ALA A 233 -26.30 -11.19 -6.70
CA ALA A 233 -26.49 -10.73 -5.33
C ALA A 233 -27.68 -9.77 -5.20
N LEU A 234 -27.86 -8.83 -6.14
CA LEU A 234 -29.00 -7.93 -6.16
C LEU A 234 -30.33 -8.64 -6.48
N ASP A 235 -30.29 -9.74 -7.24
CA ASP A 235 -31.47 -10.59 -7.48
C ASP A 235 -31.84 -11.42 -6.24
N ALA A 236 -30.86 -11.92 -5.52
CA ALA A 236 -31.06 -12.70 -4.30
C ALA A 236 -31.56 -11.86 -3.12
N HIS A 237 -31.27 -10.56 -3.09
CA HIS A 237 -31.57 -9.65 -1.99
C HIS A 237 -32.30 -8.39 -2.48
N PRO A 238 -33.55 -8.51 -2.96
CA PRO A 238 -34.28 -7.40 -3.57
C PRO A 238 -34.66 -6.27 -2.59
N GLY A 239 -34.57 -6.51 -1.27
CA GLY A 239 -34.79 -5.51 -0.22
C GLY A 239 -33.58 -4.64 0.09
N VAL A 240 -32.42 -4.95 -0.48
CA VAL A 240 -31.19 -4.18 -0.25
C VAL A 240 -31.32 -2.78 -0.83
N THR A 241 -31.10 -1.79 0.03
CA THR A 241 -31.12 -0.38 -0.32
C THR A 241 -29.76 0.32 -0.20
N GLY A 242 -28.77 -0.38 0.34
CA GLY A 242 -27.41 0.16 0.49
C GLY A 242 -26.33 -0.90 0.23
N LEU A 243 -25.29 -0.49 -0.50
CA LEU A 243 -24.14 -1.32 -0.84
C LEU A 243 -22.89 -0.83 -0.12
N LEU A 244 -22.20 -1.75 0.54
CA LEU A 244 -20.85 -1.59 1.03
C LEU A 244 -19.90 -2.32 0.08
N VAL A 245 -18.93 -1.62 -0.53
CA VAL A 245 -18.07 -2.21 -1.56
C VAL A 245 -16.62 -2.21 -1.10
N ASN A 246 -16.16 -3.34 -0.58
CA ASN A 246 -14.76 -3.59 -0.20
C ASN A 246 -14.02 -4.40 -1.29
N ASN A 247 -14.33 -4.13 -2.54
CA ASN A 247 -13.73 -4.79 -3.70
C ASN A 247 -13.61 -3.76 -4.83
N GLU A 248 -12.39 -3.43 -5.21
CA GLU A 248 -12.13 -2.38 -6.20
C GLU A 248 -12.60 -2.77 -7.61
N ALA A 249 -12.54 -4.06 -7.97
CA ALA A 249 -13.07 -4.54 -9.25
C ALA A 249 -14.60 -4.41 -9.28
N ALA A 250 -15.27 -4.75 -8.17
CA ALA A 250 -16.71 -4.53 -8.02
C ALA A 250 -17.06 -3.04 -8.07
N ALA A 251 -16.30 -2.18 -7.40
CA ALA A 251 -16.50 -0.74 -7.45
C ALA A 251 -16.41 -0.20 -8.90
N ALA A 252 -15.42 -0.65 -9.66
CA ALA A 252 -15.25 -0.27 -11.06
C ALA A 252 -16.37 -0.82 -11.99
N ALA A 253 -16.92 -1.99 -11.69
CA ALA A 253 -18.00 -2.62 -12.46
C ALA A 253 -19.39 -2.03 -12.14
N LEU A 254 -19.59 -1.60 -10.89
CA LEU A 254 -20.90 -1.24 -10.36
C LEU A 254 -21.66 -0.16 -11.14
N PRO A 255 -21.04 0.91 -11.69
CA PRO A 255 -21.75 1.89 -12.51
C PRO A 255 -22.43 1.28 -13.73
N ALA A 256 -21.82 0.28 -14.37
CA ALA A 256 -22.41 -0.43 -15.49
C ALA A 256 -23.58 -1.32 -15.04
N VAL A 257 -23.38 -2.09 -13.96
CA VAL A 257 -24.40 -2.99 -13.39
C VAL A 257 -25.65 -2.21 -12.97
N LEU A 258 -25.49 -1.08 -12.26
CA LEU A 258 -26.64 -0.25 -11.85
C LEU A 258 -27.41 0.29 -13.07
N ARG A 259 -26.69 0.78 -14.08
CA ARG A 259 -27.32 1.27 -15.31
C ARG A 259 -28.11 0.17 -16.04
N GLU A 260 -27.55 -1.05 -16.15
CA GLU A 260 -28.20 -2.20 -16.79
C GLU A 260 -29.46 -2.63 -16.04
N ARG A 261 -29.49 -2.42 -14.73
CA ARG A 261 -30.66 -2.69 -13.88
C ARG A 261 -31.66 -1.52 -13.81
N GLY A 262 -31.34 -0.40 -14.41
CA GLY A 262 -32.16 0.81 -14.33
C GLY A 262 -32.16 1.44 -12.94
N LEU A 263 -31.13 1.18 -12.10
CA LEU A 263 -30.96 1.73 -10.78
C LEU A 263 -30.07 2.97 -10.81
N THR A 264 -30.46 3.98 -10.05
CA THR A 264 -29.72 5.24 -9.90
C THR A 264 -29.25 5.41 -8.45
N SER A 265 -27.97 5.66 -8.27
CA SER A 265 -27.41 6.03 -6.96
C SER A 265 -27.40 7.57 -6.85
N PRO A 266 -27.86 8.14 -5.69
CA PRO A 266 -28.34 7.49 -4.47
C PRO A 266 -29.85 7.23 -4.44
N GLN A 267 -30.63 7.58 -5.50
CA GLN A 267 -32.10 7.61 -5.48
C GLN A 267 -32.74 6.25 -5.22
N ASP A 268 -32.22 5.20 -5.88
CA ASP A 268 -32.74 3.84 -5.75
C ASP A 268 -31.91 2.99 -4.81
N ILE A 269 -30.60 3.24 -4.76
CA ILE A 269 -29.65 2.48 -3.95
C ILE A 269 -28.47 3.37 -3.52
N SER A 270 -28.17 3.39 -2.23
CA SER A 270 -26.98 4.06 -1.71
C SER A 270 -25.73 3.18 -1.89
N VAL A 271 -24.60 3.79 -2.21
CA VAL A 271 -23.32 3.08 -2.39
C VAL A 271 -22.21 3.76 -1.61
N ILE A 272 -21.49 2.99 -0.83
CA ILE A 272 -20.26 3.40 -0.15
C ILE A 272 -19.14 2.39 -0.41
N GLY A 273 -18.01 2.83 -0.91
CA GLY A 273 -16.86 1.98 -1.20
C GLY A 273 -15.72 2.11 -0.16
N ARG A 274 -14.71 1.26 -0.29
CA ARG A 274 -13.42 1.41 0.37
C ARG A 274 -12.34 1.40 -0.72
N TYR A 275 -11.88 2.58 -1.10
CA TYR A 275 -10.83 2.82 -2.10
C TYR A 275 -10.30 4.25 -1.97
N SER A 276 -9.14 4.52 -2.58
CA SER A 276 -8.54 5.86 -2.56
C SER A 276 -9.26 6.85 -3.50
N ASP A 277 -9.11 8.14 -3.20
CA ASP A 277 -9.60 9.21 -4.07
C ASP A 277 -8.94 9.19 -5.45
N GLU A 278 -7.66 8.82 -5.53
CA GLU A 278 -6.94 8.63 -6.80
C GLU A 278 -7.57 7.48 -7.64
N PHE A 279 -7.90 6.37 -6.98
CA PHE A 279 -8.59 5.26 -7.64
C PHE A 279 -9.97 5.70 -8.16
N ALA A 280 -10.73 6.43 -7.34
CA ALA A 280 -12.03 6.96 -7.74
C ALA A 280 -11.92 7.86 -8.97
N ARG A 281 -10.93 8.75 -9.02
CA ARG A 281 -10.67 9.61 -10.18
C ARG A 281 -10.27 8.83 -11.42
N THR A 282 -9.37 7.86 -11.28
CA THR A 282 -8.88 7.04 -12.39
C THR A 282 -10.01 6.26 -13.07
N PHE A 283 -10.94 5.73 -12.30
CA PHE A 283 -12.09 4.97 -12.79
C PHE A 283 -13.38 5.81 -12.91
N SER A 284 -13.30 7.11 -12.67
CA SER A 284 -14.46 8.03 -12.71
C SER A 284 -15.61 7.56 -11.83
N LEU A 285 -15.32 7.02 -10.64
CA LEU A 285 -16.34 6.47 -9.76
C LEU A 285 -17.13 7.58 -9.06
N PRO A 286 -18.46 7.57 -9.16
CA PRO A 286 -19.30 8.59 -8.53
C PRO A 286 -19.62 8.30 -7.06
N PHE A 287 -19.08 7.21 -6.49
CA PHE A 287 -19.50 6.74 -5.18
C PHE A 287 -18.65 7.30 -4.05
N SER A 288 -19.31 7.61 -2.94
CA SER A 288 -18.67 7.91 -1.66
C SER A 288 -17.81 6.75 -1.21
N SER A 289 -16.68 7.02 -0.55
CA SER A 289 -15.79 5.94 -0.12
C SER A 289 -15.07 6.27 1.18
N ILE A 290 -14.70 5.22 1.89
CA ILE A 290 -13.66 5.30 2.91
C ILE A 290 -12.31 5.41 2.20
N GLU A 291 -11.55 6.46 2.50
CA GLU A 291 -10.22 6.68 1.94
C GLU A 291 -9.23 5.63 2.44
N SER A 292 -8.61 4.90 1.52
CA SER A 292 -7.62 3.86 1.83
C SER A 292 -6.17 4.37 1.94
N ALA A 293 -5.91 5.59 1.47
CA ALA A 293 -4.64 6.33 1.58
C ALA A 293 -3.35 5.49 1.32
N PRO A 294 -3.27 4.74 0.22
CA PRO A 294 -2.15 3.82 -0.04
C PRO A 294 -0.80 4.53 -0.16
N ASP A 295 -0.77 5.72 -0.72
CA ASP A 295 0.41 6.58 -0.84
C ASP A 295 0.92 7.02 0.55
N ARG A 296 0.02 7.43 1.44
CA ARG A 296 0.34 7.82 2.82
C ARG A 296 0.89 6.64 3.64
N LEU A 297 0.31 5.45 3.48
CA LEU A 297 0.82 4.23 4.10
C LEU A 297 2.24 3.90 3.61
N GLY A 298 2.47 3.96 2.29
CA GLY A 298 3.79 3.80 1.70
C GLY A 298 4.80 4.82 2.23
N GLN A 299 4.42 6.10 2.31
CA GLN A 299 5.27 7.15 2.88
C GLN A 299 5.66 6.86 4.32
N MET A 300 4.70 6.48 5.17
CA MET A 300 4.97 6.18 6.59
C MET A 300 5.93 5.02 6.73
N ALA A 301 5.73 3.94 5.96
CA ALA A 301 6.59 2.77 5.97
C ALA A 301 8.03 3.10 5.55
N VAL A 302 8.21 3.81 4.44
CA VAL A 302 9.55 4.18 3.95
C VAL A 302 10.26 5.14 4.89
N ARG A 303 9.59 6.18 5.40
CA ARG A 303 10.21 7.13 6.34
C ARG A 303 10.68 6.44 7.63
N GLN A 304 9.89 5.52 8.15
CA GLN A 304 10.29 4.74 9.33
C GLN A 304 11.46 3.80 9.01
N LEU A 305 11.42 3.14 7.85
CA LEU A 305 12.48 2.25 7.40
C LEU A 305 13.82 2.99 7.25
N VAL A 306 13.81 4.14 6.55
CA VAL A 306 15.01 4.96 6.36
C VAL A 306 15.56 5.46 7.70
N ARG A 307 14.71 5.87 8.63
CA ARG A 307 15.11 6.22 9.99
C ARG A 307 15.86 5.06 10.67
N ARG A 308 15.41 3.81 10.50
CA ARG A 308 16.11 2.64 11.04
C ARG A 308 17.42 2.35 10.34
N ILE A 309 17.51 2.59 9.04
CA ILE A 309 18.73 2.38 8.26
C ILE A 309 19.80 3.41 8.64
N GLU A 310 19.43 4.68 8.73
CA GLU A 310 20.40 5.79 8.86
C GLU A 310 20.81 6.10 10.30
N SER A 311 19.98 5.74 11.28
CA SER A 311 20.25 6.03 12.68
C SER A 311 20.71 4.79 13.46
N PRO A 312 21.88 4.83 14.11
CA PRO A 312 22.30 3.76 15.02
C PRO A 312 21.28 3.50 16.14
N SER A 313 20.64 4.56 16.67
CA SER A 313 19.56 4.45 17.66
C SER A 313 18.26 3.93 17.06
N GLY A 314 18.02 4.14 15.78
CA GLY A 314 16.83 3.67 15.08
C GLY A 314 16.64 2.16 15.15
N ARG A 315 17.74 1.39 15.18
CA ARG A 315 17.70 -0.08 15.31
C ARG A 315 17.29 -0.57 16.70
N THR A 316 17.50 0.24 17.73
CA THR A 316 17.19 -0.11 19.13
C THR A 316 15.90 0.51 19.63
N GLU A 317 15.31 1.43 18.88
CA GLU A 317 14.02 2.02 19.23
C GLU A 317 12.90 0.96 19.19
N PRO A 318 11.86 1.09 20.03
CA PRO A 318 10.68 0.23 19.95
C PRO A 318 10.08 0.22 18.57
N HIS A 319 9.57 -0.93 18.16
CA HIS A 319 8.78 -1.04 16.91
C HIS A 319 7.45 -0.32 17.06
N VAL A 320 6.92 0.17 15.96
CA VAL A 320 5.68 0.93 15.94
C VAL A 320 4.60 0.20 15.12
N VAL A 321 3.39 0.18 15.66
CA VAL A 321 2.19 -0.21 14.93
C VAL A 321 1.33 1.05 14.82
N ARG A 322 1.05 1.51 13.60
CA ARG A 322 0.28 2.72 13.34
C ARG A 322 -0.81 2.46 12.33
N PHE A 323 -2.01 2.84 12.69
CA PHE A 323 -3.15 2.83 11.81
C PHE A 323 -3.46 4.23 11.29
N ILE A 324 -3.89 4.31 10.02
CA ILE A 324 -4.57 5.48 9.49
C ILE A 324 -6.04 5.32 9.88
N SER A 325 -6.60 6.34 10.54
CA SER A 325 -8.04 6.39 10.80
C SER A 325 -8.79 6.52 9.47
N PRO A 326 -9.85 5.73 9.24
CA PRO A 326 -10.65 5.83 8.04
C PRO A 326 -11.38 7.18 7.99
N GLU A 327 -11.42 7.78 6.80
CA GLU A 327 -12.12 9.03 6.53
C GLU A 327 -13.13 8.81 5.40
N LEU A 328 -14.37 9.27 5.59
CA LEU A 328 -15.39 9.22 4.55
C LEU A 328 -15.21 10.40 3.59
N VAL A 329 -14.99 10.09 2.34
CA VAL A 329 -15.02 11.04 1.21
C VAL A 329 -16.41 10.98 0.59
N ASP A 330 -17.23 12.00 0.85
CA ASP A 330 -18.58 12.08 0.31
C ASP A 330 -18.57 12.57 -1.15
N ARG A 331 -19.22 11.79 -2.03
CA ARG A 331 -19.43 12.13 -3.45
C ARG A 331 -20.92 12.15 -3.81
N GLY A 332 -21.80 12.14 -2.82
CA GLY A 332 -23.25 12.25 -3.02
C GLY A 332 -23.92 10.95 -3.47
N SER A 333 -23.31 9.79 -3.22
CA SER A 333 -23.88 8.48 -3.58
C SER A 333 -24.65 7.81 -2.46
N THR A 334 -24.90 8.50 -1.35
CA THR A 334 -25.67 8.01 -0.20
C THR A 334 -26.77 8.98 0.15
N ALA A 335 -27.98 8.48 0.38
CA ALA A 335 -29.17 9.25 0.79
C ALA A 335 -30.08 8.37 1.65
N ALA A 336 -31.20 8.90 2.14
CA ALA A 336 -32.20 8.07 2.77
C ALA A 336 -32.77 7.02 1.80
N PRO A 337 -33.11 5.81 2.28
CA PRO A 337 -33.63 4.76 1.40
C PRO A 337 -34.93 5.19 0.71
N PRO A 338 -35.25 4.62 -0.48
CA PRO A 338 -36.49 4.91 -1.19
C PRO A 338 -37.72 4.68 -0.31
N THR A 339 -38.69 5.59 -0.39
CA THR A 339 -39.95 5.45 0.36
C THR A 339 -40.73 4.27 -0.21
N GLY A 340 -40.87 3.17 0.54
CA GLY A 340 -41.60 1.96 0.10
C GLY A 340 -40.74 0.69 0.03
N ALA A 341 -39.44 0.76 0.26
CA ALA A 341 -38.63 -0.42 0.50
C ALA A 341 -39.05 -1.02 1.86
N ARG A 342 -39.81 -2.14 1.82
CA ARG A 342 -40.20 -2.98 2.95
C ARG A 342 -39.67 -4.37 2.73
#